data_4a0046de16f77ccb0fa6da1166310247
#
_entry.id   4a0046de16f77ccb0fa6da1166310247
#
_cell.length_a   1.000
_cell.length_b   1.000
_cell.length_c   1.000
_cell.angle_alpha   90.00
_cell.angle_beta   90.00
_cell.angle_gamma   90.00
#
_symmetry.space_group_name_H-M   'P 1'
#
loop_
_entity.id
_entity.type
_entity.pdbx_description
1 polymer ?
#
loop_
_entity_poly.entity_id
_entity_poly.type
_entity_poly.pdbx_seq_one_letter_code
_entity_poly.pdbx_strand_id
1 'polypeptide(L)' 'MEQLIKDMKAQIEAILADIDKTGSVKASEARVRKATLELEKLGKVYRKETCKK' A
#
# COMPACT_ATOMS: atom_id res chain seq x y z
N MET A 1 -4.21 -8.27 -14.09
CA MET A 1 -3.85 -8.61 -12.71
C MET A 1 -2.37 -8.36 -12.41
N GLU A 2 -1.47 -8.54 -13.36
CA GLU A 2 -0.04 -8.31 -13.12
C GLU A 2 0.26 -6.89 -12.68
N GLN A 3 -0.34 -5.90 -13.34
CA GLN A 3 -0.09 -4.51 -12.97
C GLN A 3 -0.62 -4.21 -11.57
N LEU A 4 -1.75 -4.77 -11.24
CA LEU A 4 -2.34 -4.59 -9.90
C LEU A 4 -1.40 -5.12 -8.82
N ILE A 5 -0.84 -6.30 -9.04
CA ILE A 5 0.09 -6.90 -8.09
C ILE A 5 1.36 -6.07 -7.95
N LYS A 6 1.88 -5.57 -9.07
CA LYS A 6 3.06 -4.71 -9.05
C LYS A 6 2.77 -3.43 -8.27
N ASP A 7 1.61 -2.83 -8.48
CA ASP A 7 1.22 -1.62 -7.77
C ASP A 7 1.11 -1.88 -6.27
N MET A 8 0.52 -3.01 -5.89
CA MET A 8 0.38 -3.37 -4.48
C MET A 8 1.76 -3.58 -3.85
N LYS A 9 2.65 -4.26 -4.54
CA LYS A 9 4.02 -4.47 -4.03
C LYS A 9 4.74 -3.14 -3.85
N ALA A 10 4.57 -2.22 -4.79
CA ALA A 10 5.21 -0.91 -4.70
C ALA A 10 4.75 -0.17 -3.45
N GLN A 11 3.45 -0.22 -3.14
CA GLN A 11 2.93 0.43 -1.94
C GLN A 11 3.41 -0.25 -0.67
N ILE A 12 3.48 -1.57 -0.68
CA ILE A 12 3.98 -2.32 0.47
C ILE A 12 5.44 -1.96 0.72
N GLU A 13 6.25 -1.88 -0.32
CA GLU A 13 7.66 -1.51 -0.18
C GLU A 13 7.81 -0.09 0.34
N ALA A 14 6.96 0.81 -0.12
CA ALA A 14 6.97 2.19 0.38
C ALA A 14 6.66 2.23 1.86
N ILE A 15 5.71 1.43 2.31
CA ILE A 15 5.36 1.35 3.73
C ILE A 15 6.54 0.76 4.52
N LEU A 16 7.12 -0.33 4.04
CA LEU A 16 8.23 -0.97 4.73
C LEU A 16 9.44 -0.05 4.85
N ALA A 17 9.67 0.78 3.84
CA ALA A 17 10.80 1.71 3.87
C ALA A 17 10.67 2.75 4.98
N ASP A 18 9.45 3.14 5.33
CA ASP A 18 9.22 4.20 6.29
C ASP A 18 8.58 3.77 7.61
N ILE A 19 8.14 2.52 7.69
CA ILE A 19 7.34 2.08 8.85
C ILE A 19 8.12 2.20 10.17
N ASP A 20 9.41 1.91 10.14
CA ASP A 20 10.24 2.00 11.35
C ASP A 20 10.49 3.43 11.77
N LYS A 21 10.30 4.39 10.87
CA LYS A 21 10.52 5.80 11.15
C LYS A 21 9.24 6.50 11.57
N THR A 22 8.11 5.80 11.48
CA THR A 22 6.83 6.33 11.89
C THR A 22 6.85 6.65 13.38
N GLY A 23 6.38 7.84 13.73
CA GLY A 23 6.42 8.28 15.10
C GLY A 23 7.64 9.12 15.43
N SER A 24 8.72 9.00 14.65
CA SER A 24 9.93 9.79 14.83
C SER A 24 10.08 10.86 13.76
N VAL A 25 9.62 10.57 12.56
CA VAL A 25 9.73 11.48 11.42
C VAL A 25 8.34 11.72 10.85
N LYS A 26 7.87 12.96 10.94
CA LYS A 26 6.53 13.30 10.45
C LYS A 26 6.37 13.04 8.96
N ALA A 27 7.41 13.28 8.19
CA ALA A 27 7.36 13.03 6.75
C ALA A 27 7.11 11.54 6.46
N SER A 28 7.70 10.66 7.28
CA SER A 28 7.48 9.23 7.13
C SER A 28 6.03 8.85 7.45
N GLU A 29 5.47 9.48 8.48
CA GLU A 29 4.07 9.24 8.83
C GLU A 29 3.14 9.61 7.67
N ALA A 30 3.39 10.75 7.04
CA ALA A 30 2.58 11.20 5.93
C ALA A 30 2.69 10.24 4.74
N ARG A 31 3.92 9.78 4.45
CA ARG A 31 4.13 8.84 3.35
C ARG A 31 3.47 7.49 3.61
N VAL A 32 3.57 6.99 4.83
CA VAL A 32 2.94 5.72 5.18
C VAL A 32 1.44 5.84 5.11
N ARG A 33 0.89 6.94 5.62
CA ARG A 33 -0.56 7.16 5.56
C ARG A 33 -1.06 7.17 4.11
N LYS A 34 -0.35 7.89 3.25
CA LYS A 34 -0.73 7.95 1.84
C LYS A 34 -0.62 6.59 1.17
N ALA A 35 0.45 5.87 1.47
CA ALA A 35 0.67 4.54 0.91
C ALA A 35 -0.42 3.56 1.35
N THR A 36 -0.86 3.64 2.62
CA THR A 36 -1.91 2.74 3.09
C THR A 36 -3.24 3.04 2.42
N LEU A 37 -3.53 4.31 2.13
CA LEU A 37 -4.74 4.66 1.42
C LEU A 37 -4.74 4.09 0.00
N GLU A 38 -3.60 4.19 -0.67
CA GLU A 38 -3.47 3.63 -2.02
C GLU A 38 -3.56 2.11 -1.98
N LEU A 39 -2.92 1.49 -1.02
CA LEU A 39 -2.97 0.04 -0.86
C LEU A 39 -4.40 -0.42 -0.58
N GLU A 40 -5.16 0.34 0.20
CA GLU A 40 -6.55 0.01 0.48
C GLU A 40 -7.38 -0.02 -0.80
N LYS A 41 -7.20 0.99 -1.66
CA LYS A 41 -7.90 1.02 -2.95
C LYS A 41 -7.53 -0.18 -3.80
N LEU A 42 -6.24 -0.47 -3.88
CA LEU A 42 -5.75 -1.61 -4.66
C LEU A 42 -6.24 -2.92 -4.07
N GLY A 43 -6.29 -2.99 -2.75
CA GLY A 43 -6.78 -4.18 -2.07
C GLY A 43 -8.24 -4.48 -2.39
N LYS A 44 -9.06 -3.45 -2.49
CA LYS A 44 -10.46 -3.61 -2.86
C LYS A 44 -10.59 -4.18 -4.27
N VAL A 45 -9.79 -3.66 -5.20
CA VAL A 45 -9.77 -4.16 -6.57
C VAL A 45 -9.30 -5.60 -6.60
N TYR A 46 -8.24 -5.90 -5.86
CA TYR A 46 -7.69 -7.26 -5.80
C TYR A 46 -8.74 -8.25 -5.31
N ARG A 47 -9.44 -7.91 -4.23
CA ARG A 47 -10.47 -8.80 -3.69
C ARG A 47 -11.61 -9.01 -4.68
N LYS A 48 -11.98 -7.95 -5.38
CA LYS A 48 -13.02 -8.03 -6.39
C LYS A 48 -12.60 -8.95 -7.53
N GLU A 49 -11.35 -8.84 -7.96
CA GLU A 49 -10.83 -9.63 -9.07
C GLU A 49 -10.65 -11.10 -8.71
N THR A 50 -10.28 -11.38 -7.47
CA THR A 50 -9.99 -12.76 -7.05
C THR A 50 -11.18 -13.46 -6.43
N CYS A 51 -12.21 -12.74 -6.06
CA CYS A 51 -13.37 -13.29 -5.39
C CYS A 51 -14.51 -13.58 -6.37
N LYS A 52 -14.17 -14.06 -7.53
CA LYS A 52 -15.15 -14.43 -8.54
C LYS A 52 -15.60 -15.88 -8.33
N LYS A 53 -16.87 -16.06 -8.19
CA LYS A 53 -17.46 -17.38 -8.12
C LYS A 53 -18.71 -17.45 -8.96
#